data_8913d1992f99529d95bba1c76033ac4f
#
_entry.id   8913d1992f99529d95bba1c76033ac4f
#
_cell.length_a   1.000
_cell.length_b   1.000
_cell.length_c   1.000
_cell.angle_alpha   90.00
_cell.angle_beta   90.00
_cell.angle_gamma   90.00
#
_symmetry.space_group_name_H-M   'P 1'
#
loop_
_entity.id
_entity.type
_entity.pdbx_description
1 polymer ?
#
loop_
_entity_poly.entity_id
_entity_poly.type
_entity_poly.pdbx_seq_one_letter_code
_entity_poly.pdbx_strand_id
1 'polypeptide(L)'
;MLDANGFIVAKASRKIDKIASAVRMLLRPVEFMTDEELMSIPAGSVFVFDVECYRNFFYVAFKCLSNGKFVAFERSPDFDFPELKLRWMLWRFCLVGFNSASYDIPMVELAAKGLSCNELKEASDFIIKSGINYGTKKVTPFDIE
;
A
#
# COMPACT_ATOMS: atom_id res chain seq x y z
N MET A 1 30.56 16.74 24.93
CA MET A 1 31.79 17.49 24.64
C MET A 1 31.35 18.89 24.26
N LEU A 2 31.86 19.89 24.92
CA LEU A 2 31.62 21.28 24.57
C LEU A 2 32.67 21.69 23.53
N ASP A 3 32.27 22.43 22.50
CA ASP A 3 33.23 23.05 21.58
C ASP A 3 34.01 24.17 22.25
N ALA A 4 34.96 24.78 21.54
CA ALA A 4 35.77 25.85 22.04
C ALA A 4 34.97 27.10 22.53
N ASN A 5 33.67 27.16 22.23
CA ASN A 5 32.73 28.20 22.61
C ASN A 5 31.71 27.72 23.65
N GLY A 6 31.90 26.54 24.25
CA GLY A 6 31.04 26.02 25.31
C GLY A 6 29.70 25.47 24.83
N PHE A 7 29.48 25.26 23.53
CA PHE A 7 28.24 24.74 22.97
C PHE A 7 28.21 23.22 22.89
N ILE A 8 27.03 22.65 23.05
CA ILE A 8 26.80 21.21 23.16
C ILE A 8 26.91 20.55 21.78
N VAL A 9 28.13 20.19 21.36
CA VAL A 9 28.38 19.38 20.15
C VAL A 9 27.67 18.01 20.21
N ALA A 10 27.53 17.46 21.44
CA ALA A 10 26.86 16.18 21.64
C ALA A 10 25.36 16.16 21.27
N LYS A 11 24.65 17.29 21.33
CA LYS A 11 23.24 17.35 20.90
C LYS A 11 23.07 17.33 19.38
N ALA A 12 23.96 18.03 18.68
CA ALA A 12 23.94 18.02 17.21
C ALA A 12 24.30 16.63 16.65
N SER A 13 25.33 15.98 17.22
CA SER A 13 25.70 14.61 16.85
C SER A 13 24.56 13.61 17.05
N ARG A 14 23.91 13.60 18.22
CA ARG A 14 22.77 12.72 18.51
C ARG A 14 21.58 12.95 17.57
N LYS A 15 21.34 14.18 17.13
CA LYS A 15 20.28 14.50 16.18
C LYS A 15 20.62 13.95 14.79
N ILE A 16 21.86 14.12 14.35
CA ILE A 16 22.36 13.58 13.08
C ILE A 16 22.30 12.06 13.08
N ASP A 17 22.70 11.41 14.17
CA ASP A 17 22.65 9.96 14.30
C ASP A 17 21.23 9.41 14.24
N LYS A 18 20.27 10.10 14.85
CA LYS A 18 18.84 9.74 14.76
C LYS A 18 18.30 9.88 13.35
N ILE A 19 18.65 10.96 12.65
CA ILE A 19 18.25 11.18 11.25
C ILE A 19 18.88 10.11 10.36
N ALA A 20 20.17 9.85 10.50
CA ALA A 20 20.87 8.83 9.74
C ALA A 20 20.28 7.42 9.97
N SER A 21 19.91 7.10 11.21
CA SER A 21 19.24 5.84 11.54
C SER A 21 17.85 5.74 10.91
N ALA A 22 17.06 6.82 10.97
CA ALA A 22 15.74 6.89 10.35
C ALA A 22 15.84 6.74 8.82
N VAL A 23 16.79 7.43 8.17
CA VAL A 23 17.05 7.32 6.73
C VAL A 23 17.45 5.90 6.35
N ARG A 24 18.33 5.24 7.13
CA ARG A 24 18.70 3.84 6.88
C ARG A 24 17.51 2.89 6.99
N MET A 25 16.59 3.14 7.92
CA MET A 25 15.35 2.34 8.02
C MET A 25 14.45 2.53 6.80
N LEU A 26 14.31 3.76 6.31
CA LEU A 26 13.52 4.08 5.11
C LEU A 26 14.13 3.52 3.82
N LEU A 27 15.46 3.41 3.77
CA LEU A 27 16.20 2.88 2.61
C LEU A 27 16.42 1.36 2.67
N ARG A 28 15.79 0.65 3.61
CA ARG A 28 15.85 -0.82 3.60
C ARG A 28 15.23 -1.34 2.30
N PRO A 29 15.89 -2.29 1.63
CA PRO A 29 15.33 -2.93 0.45
C PRO A 29 13.97 -3.55 0.80
N VAL A 30 12.98 -3.29 -0.05
CA VAL A 30 11.68 -3.93 0.03
C VAL A 30 11.81 -5.32 -0.61
N GLU A 31 11.43 -6.36 0.12
CA GLU A 31 11.39 -7.71 -0.43
C GLU A 31 10.00 -8.01 -0.99
N PHE A 32 9.96 -8.40 -2.26
CA PHE A 32 8.74 -8.84 -2.91
C PHE A 32 8.62 -10.36 -2.85
N MET A 33 7.39 -10.86 -2.68
CA MET A 33 7.09 -12.28 -2.78
C MET A 33 7.10 -12.74 -4.22
N THR A 34 7.59 -13.97 -4.44
CA THR A 34 7.29 -14.70 -5.68
C THR A 34 5.83 -15.18 -5.68
N ASP A 35 5.33 -15.62 -6.84
CA ASP A 35 3.98 -16.17 -6.93
C ASP A 35 3.84 -17.44 -6.11
N GLU A 36 4.88 -18.28 -6.05
CA GLU A 36 4.91 -19.50 -5.24
C GLU A 36 4.84 -19.18 -3.75
N GLU A 37 5.61 -18.19 -3.29
CA GLU A 37 5.56 -17.73 -1.89
C GLU A 37 4.16 -17.20 -1.56
N LEU A 38 3.57 -16.37 -2.44
CA LEU A 38 2.23 -15.82 -2.24
C LEU A 38 1.17 -16.91 -2.17
N MET A 39 1.24 -17.92 -3.04
CA MET A 39 0.30 -19.04 -3.05
C MET A 39 0.43 -19.90 -1.78
N SER A 40 1.59 -19.94 -1.16
CA SER A 40 1.84 -20.68 0.09
C SER A 40 1.26 -20.00 1.33
N ILE A 41 0.94 -18.72 1.25
CA ILE A 41 0.36 -17.97 2.37
C ILE A 41 -1.05 -18.49 2.68
N PRO A 42 -1.37 -18.84 3.93
CA PRO A 42 -2.68 -19.33 4.30
C PRO A 42 -3.80 -18.33 3.98
N ALA A 43 -4.95 -18.84 3.56
CA ALA A 43 -6.14 -18.01 3.38
C ALA A 43 -6.52 -17.31 4.68
N GLY A 44 -7.00 -16.05 4.58
CA GLY A 44 -7.32 -15.23 5.75
C GLY A 44 -6.12 -14.56 6.41
N SER A 45 -4.89 -14.77 5.91
CA SER A 45 -3.71 -14.03 6.39
C SER A 45 -3.89 -12.54 6.16
N VAL A 46 -3.32 -11.74 7.06
CA VAL A 46 -3.51 -10.29 7.06
C VAL A 46 -2.47 -9.60 6.20
N PHE A 47 -2.94 -8.76 5.31
CA PHE A 47 -2.14 -7.83 4.52
C PHE A 47 -2.56 -6.40 4.80
N VAL A 48 -1.58 -5.54 5.07
CA VAL A 48 -1.79 -4.08 5.06
C VAL A 48 -1.57 -3.57 3.65
N PHE A 49 -2.38 -2.61 3.22
CA PHE A 49 -2.25 -2.09 1.86
C PHE A 49 -2.49 -0.59 1.78
N ASP A 50 -1.98 -0.01 0.70
CA ASP A 50 -2.15 1.40 0.37
C ASP A 50 -2.17 1.58 -1.16
N VAL A 51 -2.83 2.64 -1.63
CA VAL A 51 -3.09 2.91 -3.06
C VAL A 51 -2.55 4.26 -3.47
N GLU A 52 -1.88 4.30 -4.61
CA GLU A 52 -1.49 5.53 -5.30
C GLU A 52 -2.18 5.61 -6.66
N CYS A 53 -2.84 6.72 -6.94
CA CYS A 53 -3.63 6.90 -8.16
C CYS A 53 -3.38 8.26 -8.83
N TYR A 54 -2.82 8.22 -10.04
CA TYR A 54 -2.58 9.36 -10.92
C TYR A 54 -3.13 9.08 -12.32
N ARG A 55 -3.17 10.07 -13.21
CA ARG A 55 -3.76 9.92 -14.56
C ARG A 55 -3.12 8.84 -15.42
N ASN A 56 -1.83 8.59 -15.23
CA ASN A 56 -1.03 7.64 -16.01
C ASN A 56 -0.38 6.57 -15.14
N PHE A 57 -0.78 6.49 -13.87
CA PHE A 57 -0.15 5.59 -12.91
C PHE A 57 -1.15 5.18 -11.84
N PHE A 58 -1.31 3.88 -11.67
CA PHE A 58 -2.01 3.27 -10.54
C PHE A 58 -1.09 2.24 -9.90
N TYR A 59 -1.00 2.30 -8.60
CA TYR A 59 -0.16 1.39 -7.84
C TYR A 59 -0.86 0.98 -6.55
N VAL A 60 -0.84 -0.28 -6.25
CA VAL A 60 -1.26 -0.80 -4.95
C VAL A 60 -0.22 -1.76 -4.41
N ALA A 61 0.20 -1.53 -3.18
CA ALA A 61 1.14 -2.40 -2.47
C ALA A 61 0.46 -3.06 -1.28
N PHE A 62 0.66 -4.37 -1.17
CA PHE A 62 0.19 -5.19 -0.06
C PHE A 62 1.39 -5.73 0.71
N LYS A 63 1.45 -5.50 2.00
CA LYS A 63 2.47 -6.06 2.90
C LYS A 63 1.88 -7.18 3.74
N CYS A 64 2.42 -8.37 3.60
CA CYS A 64 2.06 -9.50 4.44
C CYS A 64 2.59 -9.31 5.85
N LEU A 65 1.72 -9.37 6.86
CA LEU A 65 2.15 -9.19 8.25
C LEU A 65 2.95 -10.38 8.80
N SER A 66 2.75 -11.58 8.27
CA SER A 66 3.42 -12.77 8.79
C SER A 66 4.90 -12.87 8.40
N ASN A 67 5.29 -12.35 7.22
CA ASN A 67 6.67 -12.44 6.73
C ASN A 67 7.31 -11.09 6.36
N GLY A 68 6.54 -9.99 6.39
CA GLY A 68 7.02 -8.64 6.08
C GLY A 68 7.28 -8.37 4.60
N LYS A 69 7.04 -9.33 3.71
CA LYS A 69 7.24 -9.19 2.27
C LYS A 69 6.05 -8.54 1.58
N PHE A 70 6.28 -8.01 0.39
CA PHE A 70 5.32 -7.24 -0.38
C PHE A 70 4.85 -7.96 -1.63
N VAL A 71 3.61 -7.67 -2.02
CA VAL A 71 3.08 -7.90 -3.37
C VAL A 71 2.57 -6.56 -3.88
N ALA A 72 2.91 -6.19 -5.10
CA ALA A 72 2.47 -4.95 -5.69
C ALA A 72 1.89 -5.16 -7.09
N PHE A 73 0.99 -4.25 -7.46
CA PHE A 73 0.36 -4.19 -8.77
C PHE A 73 0.52 -2.78 -9.31
N GLU A 74 1.10 -2.67 -10.49
CA GLU A 74 1.30 -1.40 -11.18
C GLU A 74 0.58 -1.43 -12.52
N ARG A 75 -0.15 -0.35 -12.82
CA ARG A 75 -0.65 -0.03 -14.15
C ARG A 75 -0.13 1.33 -14.55
N SER A 76 0.66 1.36 -15.62
CA SER A 76 1.31 2.56 -16.14
C SER A 76 1.53 2.39 -17.65
N PRO A 77 2.09 3.37 -18.38
CA PRO A 77 2.45 3.16 -19.78
C PRO A 77 3.40 1.99 -20.05
N ASP A 78 4.23 1.64 -19.05
CA ASP A 78 5.26 0.61 -19.18
C ASP A 78 4.86 -0.74 -18.56
N PHE A 79 3.88 -0.75 -17.66
CA PHE A 79 3.49 -1.94 -16.91
C PHE A 79 1.98 -2.11 -16.83
N ASP A 80 1.57 -3.36 -16.76
CA ASP A 80 0.19 -3.74 -16.43
C ASP A 80 0.20 -5.02 -15.58
N PHE A 81 -0.90 -5.29 -14.92
CA PHE A 81 -1.05 -6.47 -14.08
C PHE A 81 -2.26 -7.30 -14.48
N PRO A 82 -2.22 -8.63 -14.26
CA PRO A 82 -3.38 -9.48 -14.48
C PRO A 82 -4.44 -9.25 -13.39
N GLU A 83 -5.61 -8.79 -13.78
CA GLU A 83 -6.74 -8.52 -12.88
C GLU A 83 -7.15 -9.75 -12.06
N LEU A 84 -7.02 -10.94 -12.64
CA LEU A 84 -7.35 -12.19 -11.95
C LEU A 84 -6.48 -12.42 -10.71
N LYS A 85 -5.19 -12.05 -10.75
CA LYS A 85 -4.31 -12.16 -9.59
C LYS A 85 -4.73 -11.19 -8.48
N LEU A 86 -5.07 -9.96 -8.84
CA LEU A 86 -5.56 -8.97 -7.88
C LEU A 86 -6.88 -9.42 -7.25
N ARG A 87 -7.85 -9.86 -8.06
CA ARG A 87 -9.12 -10.41 -7.55
C ARG A 87 -8.89 -11.59 -6.61
N TRP A 88 -8.01 -12.51 -6.99
CA TRP A 88 -7.68 -13.65 -6.14
C TRP A 88 -7.14 -13.23 -4.78
N MET A 89 -6.27 -12.20 -4.72
CA MET A 89 -5.78 -11.64 -3.46
C MET A 89 -6.90 -11.03 -2.62
N LEU A 90 -7.80 -10.25 -3.23
CA LEU A 90 -8.93 -9.63 -2.54
C LEU A 90 -9.87 -10.67 -1.91
N TRP A 91 -9.99 -11.85 -2.54
CA TRP A 91 -10.85 -12.93 -2.05
C TRP A 91 -10.17 -13.79 -0.98
N ARG A 92 -8.87 -13.93 -1.06
CA ARG A 92 -8.13 -14.90 -0.25
C ARG A 92 -7.69 -14.36 1.10
N PHE A 93 -7.40 -13.07 1.19
CA PHE A 93 -6.72 -12.46 2.33
C PHE A 93 -7.57 -11.43 3.05
N CYS A 94 -7.26 -11.24 4.35
CA CYS A 94 -7.82 -10.16 5.14
C CYS A 94 -7.02 -8.89 4.86
N LEU A 95 -7.69 -7.86 4.32
CA LEU A 95 -7.05 -6.61 3.94
C LEU A 95 -7.31 -5.53 4.99
N VAL A 96 -6.25 -4.84 5.38
CA VAL A 96 -6.31 -3.74 6.35
C VAL A 96 -5.64 -2.52 5.74
N GLY A 97 -6.33 -1.40 5.71
CA GLY A 97 -5.81 -0.10 5.26
C GLY A 97 -6.26 1.01 6.19
N PHE A 98 -5.55 2.14 6.16
CA PHE A 98 -5.94 3.32 6.91
C PHE A 98 -7.08 4.04 6.18
N ASN A 99 -8.25 4.14 6.82
CA ASN A 99 -9.46 4.75 6.23
C ASN A 99 -9.83 4.18 4.85
N SER A 100 -9.48 2.93 4.61
CA SER A 100 -9.49 2.30 3.29
C SER A 100 -10.89 2.03 2.74
N ALA A 101 -11.90 1.87 3.59
CA ALA A 101 -13.27 1.57 3.19
C ALA A 101 -13.89 2.64 2.28
N SER A 102 -13.49 3.89 2.44
CA SER A 102 -14.05 5.03 1.71
C SER A 102 -13.31 5.35 0.40
N TYR A 103 -12.07 4.88 0.25
CA TYR A 103 -11.24 5.22 -0.91
C TYR A 103 -10.46 4.03 -1.46
N ASP A 104 -9.54 3.45 -0.70
CA ASP A 104 -8.61 2.45 -1.24
C ASP A 104 -9.32 1.18 -1.72
N ILE A 105 -10.30 0.68 -0.97
CA ILE A 105 -11.06 -0.53 -1.36
C ILE A 105 -11.83 -0.29 -2.66
N PRO A 106 -12.66 0.77 -2.81
CA PRO A 106 -13.28 1.08 -4.10
C PRO A 106 -12.28 1.20 -5.26
N MET A 107 -11.14 1.84 -5.03
CA MET A 107 -10.12 2.02 -6.07
C MET A 107 -9.50 0.70 -6.52
N VAL A 108 -9.16 -0.18 -5.56
CA VAL A 108 -8.61 -1.51 -5.87
C VAL A 108 -9.65 -2.41 -6.56
N GLU A 109 -10.92 -2.35 -6.16
CA GLU A 109 -12.00 -3.08 -6.83
C GLU A 109 -12.19 -2.62 -8.28
N LEU A 110 -12.15 -1.32 -8.54
CA LEU A 110 -12.24 -0.78 -9.89
C LEU A 110 -11.03 -1.17 -10.74
N ALA A 111 -9.83 -1.14 -10.17
CA ALA A 111 -8.62 -1.62 -10.84
C ALA A 111 -8.70 -3.11 -11.18
N ALA A 112 -9.23 -3.92 -10.27
CA ALA A 112 -9.46 -5.35 -10.48
C ALA A 112 -10.56 -5.64 -11.52
N LYS A 113 -11.42 -4.68 -11.84
CA LYS A 113 -12.40 -4.75 -12.95
C LYS A 113 -11.81 -4.34 -14.30
N GLY A 114 -10.56 -3.90 -14.33
CA GLY A 114 -9.85 -3.57 -15.56
C GLY A 114 -9.94 -2.10 -15.98
N LEU A 115 -10.35 -1.18 -15.10
CA LEU A 115 -10.36 0.24 -15.43
C LEU A 115 -8.94 0.74 -15.71
N SER A 116 -8.80 1.57 -16.74
CA SER A 116 -7.56 2.25 -17.08
C SER A 116 -7.14 3.27 -16.01
N CYS A 117 -5.88 3.70 -16.02
CA CYS A 117 -5.40 4.73 -15.10
C CYS A 117 -6.22 6.02 -15.17
N ASN A 118 -6.63 6.43 -16.36
CA ASN A 118 -7.43 7.65 -16.54
C ASN A 118 -8.83 7.48 -15.91
N GLU A 119 -9.50 6.35 -16.16
CA GLU A 119 -10.80 6.04 -15.56
C GLU A 119 -10.70 5.90 -14.03
N LEU A 120 -9.63 5.30 -13.52
CA LEU A 120 -9.36 5.23 -12.08
C LEU A 120 -9.16 6.62 -11.48
N LYS A 121 -8.46 7.51 -12.19
CA LYS A 121 -8.28 8.90 -11.75
C LYS A 121 -9.60 9.67 -11.74
N GLU A 122 -10.44 9.49 -12.72
CA GLU A 122 -11.79 10.08 -12.75
C GLU A 122 -12.65 9.58 -11.59
N ALA A 123 -12.61 8.28 -11.31
CA ALA A 123 -13.28 7.69 -10.16
C ALA A 123 -12.75 8.23 -8.83
N SER A 124 -11.43 8.35 -8.69
CA SER A 124 -10.76 8.95 -7.54
C SER A 124 -11.25 10.38 -7.29
N ASP A 125 -11.24 11.21 -8.34
CA ASP A 125 -11.69 12.61 -8.25
C ASP A 125 -13.18 12.69 -7.86
N PHE A 126 -14.01 11.79 -8.39
CA PHE A 126 -15.41 11.69 -8.02
C PHE A 126 -15.61 11.32 -6.55
N ILE A 127 -14.90 10.29 -6.06
CA ILE A 127 -14.95 9.85 -4.65
C ILE A 127 -14.55 11.02 -3.73
N ILE A 128 -13.45 11.70 -4.03
CA ILE A 128 -12.93 12.79 -3.21
C ILE A 128 -13.89 13.99 -3.19
N LYS A 129 -14.42 14.38 -4.35
CA LYS A 129 -15.32 15.54 -4.47
C LYS A 129 -16.70 15.32 -3.89
N SER A 130 -17.23 14.11 -4.03
CA SER A 130 -18.59 13.78 -3.57
C SER A 130 -18.70 13.62 -2.06
N GLY A 131 -17.57 13.36 -1.38
CA GLY A 131 -17.56 13.03 0.05
C GLY A 131 -18.41 11.79 0.39
N ILE A 132 -18.77 10.99 -0.63
CA ILE A 132 -19.55 9.77 -0.44
C ILE A 132 -18.67 8.78 0.30
N ASN A 133 -18.95 8.58 1.58
CA ASN A 133 -18.56 7.37 2.27
C ASN A 133 -19.33 6.23 1.62
N TYR A 134 -18.71 5.51 0.71
CA TYR A 134 -19.20 4.20 0.30
C TYR A 134 -19.21 3.37 1.57
N GLY A 135 -20.41 3.31 2.16
CA GLY A 135 -20.61 2.81 3.50
C GLY A 135 -19.84 1.52 3.74
N THR A 136 -19.47 1.31 4.94
CA THR A 136 -18.69 0.25 5.58
C THR A 136 -19.05 -1.18 5.13
N LYS A 137 -19.08 -1.46 3.84
CA LYS A 137 -18.90 -2.81 3.35
C LYS A 137 -17.42 -3.12 3.52
N LYS A 138 -17.08 -3.62 4.70
CA LYS A 138 -15.88 -4.43 4.84
C LYS A 138 -16.00 -5.55 3.81
N VAL A 139 -15.33 -5.40 2.67
CA VAL A 139 -15.11 -6.53 1.77
C VAL A 139 -13.97 -7.32 2.37
N THR A 140 -14.27 -8.01 3.44
CA THR A 140 -13.43 -9.11 3.88
C THR A 140 -13.97 -10.38 3.23
N PRO A 141 -13.13 -11.35 2.86
CA PRO A 141 -13.58 -12.65 2.35
C PRO A 141 -14.51 -13.38 3.31
N PHE A 142 -14.66 -12.90 4.52
CA PHE A 142 -15.52 -13.44 5.59
C PHE A 142 -16.91 -12.80 5.65
N ASP A 143 -17.17 -11.74 4.89
CA ASP A 143 -18.47 -11.08 4.82
C ASP A 143 -19.35 -11.60 3.67
N ILE A 144 -18.97 -12.71 3.07
CA ILE A 144 -19.77 -13.42 2.05
C ILE A 144 -20.48 -14.58 2.74
N GLU A 145 -21.63 -14.31 3.32
CA GLU A 145 -22.74 -15.24 3.41
C GLU A 145 -23.66 -15.08 2.21
#